data_a8c9dbf6e04af2c8995edffa16e8545b
#
_entry.id   a8c9dbf6e04af2c8995edffa16e8545b
#
_cell.length_a   1.000
_cell.length_b   1.000
_cell.length_c   1.000
_cell.angle_alpha   90.00
_cell.angle_beta   90.00
_cell.angle_gamma   90.00
#
_symmetry.space_group_name_H-M   'P 1'
#
loop_
_entity.id
_entity.type
_entity.pdbx_description
1 polymer ?
#
loop_
_entity_poly.entity_id
_entity_poly.type
_entity_poly.pdbx_seq_one_letter_code
_entity_poly.pdbx_strand_id
1 'polypeptide(L)'
;MIWHYPCLEACANNSLSALPEFTFRRVLLKGKILYPPILIGPRVEEGVPGWDLIQPLSRSPPTNSLSPAQIFSSELENPSTILLNRGFIPNPQAASIRAGHEPPPNVGEEIVVEGYLSKLIGQGWSPENMPEKGEWFWKDVQRMADWCGGEERGVQPVLVDAIDRESGGR
;
A
#
# COMPACT_ATOMS: atom_id res chain seq x y z
N MET A 1 -4.36 25.40 -2.40
CA MET A 1 -2.89 25.38 -2.30
C MET A 1 -2.48 23.94 -2.15
N ILE A 2 -2.10 23.28 -3.26
CA ILE A 2 -1.75 21.84 -3.28
C ILE A 2 -0.26 21.77 -2.95
N TRP A 3 0.07 21.30 -1.75
CA TRP A 3 1.44 21.06 -1.37
C TRP A 3 1.98 19.83 -2.12
N HIS A 4 2.86 20.04 -3.07
CA HIS A 4 3.72 19.00 -3.61
C HIS A 4 4.67 18.56 -2.50
N TYR A 5 4.56 17.31 -2.07
CA TYR A 5 5.46 16.76 -1.04
C TYR A 5 6.67 16.11 -1.71
N PRO A 6 7.88 16.64 -1.53
CA PRO A 6 9.11 16.06 -2.08
C PRO A 6 9.48 14.70 -1.47
N CYS A 7 8.73 14.23 -0.47
CA CYS A 7 9.02 13.01 0.26
C CYS A 7 8.95 11.72 -0.58
N LEU A 8 8.09 11.68 -1.61
CA LEU A 8 7.99 10.50 -2.48
C LEU A 8 9.10 10.45 -3.55
N GLU A 9 9.68 11.61 -3.90
CA GLU A 9 10.85 11.67 -4.77
C GLU A 9 12.12 11.20 -4.04
N ALA A 10 12.23 11.45 -2.72
CA ALA A 10 13.32 10.92 -1.91
C ALA A 10 13.28 9.40 -1.77
N CYS A 11 12.08 8.79 -1.81
CA CYS A 11 11.92 7.34 -1.83
C CYS A 11 12.33 6.71 -3.17
N ALA A 12 12.23 7.44 -4.28
CA ALA A 12 12.72 7.00 -5.59
C ALA A 12 14.25 6.95 -5.66
N ASN A 13 14.94 7.70 -4.80
CA ASN A 13 16.40 7.86 -4.79
C ASN A 13 17.10 7.03 -3.70
N ASN A 14 16.72 5.78 -3.48
CA ASN A 14 17.43 4.83 -2.57
C ASN A 14 17.57 5.23 -1.10
N SER A 15 16.80 6.18 -0.59
CA SER A 15 16.85 6.59 0.82
C SER A 15 15.66 6.07 1.63
N LEU A 16 15.40 4.76 1.56
CA LEU A 16 14.42 4.08 2.47
C LEU A 16 14.76 4.30 3.95
N SER A 17 16.01 4.60 4.27
CA SER A 17 16.48 4.94 5.62
C SER A 17 15.85 6.21 6.21
N ALA A 18 15.35 7.12 5.37
CA ALA A 18 14.69 8.35 5.83
C ALA A 18 13.19 8.16 6.14
N LEU A 19 12.58 7.03 5.75
CA LEU A 19 11.14 6.78 5.97
C LEU A 19 10.68 6.93 7.43
N PRO A 20 11.44 6.53 8.47
CA PRO A 20 11.01 6.70 9.86
C PRO A 20 10.74 8.16 10.24
N GLU A 21 11.46 9.12 9.63
CA GLU A 21 11.28 10.56 9.90
C GLU A 21 9.97 11.11 9.30
N PHE A 22 9.41 10.39 8.33
CA PHE A 22 8.18 10.77 7.61
C PHE A 22 6.93 10.01 8.07
N THR A 23 7.05 9.18 9.11
CA THR A 23 5.92 8.46 9.69
C THR A 23 4.76 9.40 10.04
N PHE A 24 3.53 8.99 9.76
CA PHE A 24 2.30 9.78 9.92
C PHE A 24 2.20 11.05 9.05
N ARG A 25 3.08 11.25 8.09
CA ARG A 25 2.85 12.31 7.09
C ARG A 25 1.73 11.93 6.15
N ARG A 26 0.89 12.91 5.90
CA ARG A 26 -0.21 12.84 4.95
C ARG A 26 0.34 12.81 3.53
N VAL A 27 -0.12 11.86 2.74
CA VAL A 27 0.27 11.70 1.33
C VAL A 27 -0.97 11.57 0.46
N LEU A 28 -0.92 12.14 -0.73
CA LEU A 28 -1.92 11.95 -1.78
C LEU A 28 -1.29 11.08 -2.87
N LEU A 29 -1.92 9.96 -3.16
CA LEU A 29 -1.44 8.96 -4.10
C LEU A 29 -2.42 8.84 -5.26
N LYS A 30 -1.89 8.75 -6.47
CA LYS A 30 -2.64 8.38 -7.67
C LYS A 30 -1.97 7.16 -8.28
N GLY A 31 -2.76 6.16 -8.64
CA GLY A 31 -2.21 4.95 -9.25
C GLY A 31 -3.23 3.87 -9.48
N LYS A 32 -2.76 2.76 -10.01
CA LYS A 32 -3.58 1.60 -10.35
C LYS A 32 -3.40 0.51 -9.30
N ILE A 33 -4.52 -0.01 -8.79
CA ILE A 33 -4.53 -1.14 -7.87
C ILE A 33 -4.17 -2.42 -8.62
N LEU A 34 -3.20 -3.15 -8.07
CA LEU A 34 -2.73 -4.41 -8.65
C LEU A 34 -3.14 -5.62 -7.79
N TYR A 35 -2.86 -6.79 -8.31
CA TYR A 35 -2.98 -8.09 -7.66
C TYR A 35 -1.57 -8.62 -7.31
N PRO A 36 -1.36 -9.44 -6.28
CA PRO A 36 -2.34 -10.03 -5.36
C PRO A 36 -2.66 -9.13 -4.15
N PRO A 37 -3.87 -9.27 -3.55
CA PRO A 37 -4.17 -8.68 -2.25
C PRO A 37 -3.49 -9.48 -1.13
N ILE A 38 -3.21 -8.82 -0.02
CA ILE A 38 -2.74 -9.43 1.21
C ILE A 38 -3.77 -9.17 2.30
N LEU A 39 -4.14 -10.21 3.05
CA LEU A 39 -5.08 -10.13 4.16
C LEU A 39 -4.34 -10.38 5.48
N ILE A 40 -4.25 -9.36 6.32
CA ILE A 40 -3.56 -9.43 7.61
C ILE A 40 -4.56 -9.63 8.73
N GLY A 41 -4.39 -10.64 9.54
CA GLY A 41 -5.26 -10.88 10.68
C GLY A 41 -5.03 -12.23 11.36
N PRO A 42 -5.96 -12.62 12.21
CA PRO A 42 -7.29 -12.03 12.44
C PRO A 42 -7.26 -10.67 13.16
N ARG A 43 -8.26 -9.84 12.87
CA ARG A 43 -8.51 -8.56 13.53
C ARG A 43 -9.93 -8.51 14.06
N VAL A 44 -10.17 -7.65 15.04
CA VAL A 44 -11.52 -7.36 15.52
C VAL A 44 -11.67 -5.85 15.58
N GLU A 45 -12.66 -5.31 14.86
CA GLU A 45 -12.98 -3.90 14.86
C GLU A 45 -14.46 -3.73 15.24
N GLU A 46 -14.74 -2.91 16.25
CA GLU A 46 -16.08 -2.71 16.82
C GLU A 46 -16.86 -4.01 17.13
N GLY A 47 -16.13 -5.05 17.56
CA GLY A 47 -16.70 -6.36 17.87
C GLY A 47 -16.92 -7.27 16.66
N VAL A 48 -16.62 -6.82 15.46
CA VAL A 48 -16.72 -7.61 14.23
C VAL A 48 -15.36 -8.24 13.91
N PRO A 49 -15.28 -9.57 13.74
CA PRO A 49 -14.05 -10.22 13.32
C PRO A 49 -13.82 -10.02 11.81
N GLY A 50 -12.55 -9.81 11.43
CA GLY A 50 -12.17 -9.55 10.04
C GLY A 50 -10.66 -9.47 9.83
N TRP A 51 -10.25 -8.74 8.81
CA TRP A 51 -8.89 -8.67 8.28
C TRP A 51 -8.58 -7.29 7.76
N ASP A 52 -7.33 -6.86 7.84
CA ASP A 52 -6.85 -5.68 7.12
C ASP A 52 -6.53 -6.07 5.68
N LEU A 53 -7.05 -5.31 4.72
CA LEU A 53 -6.80 -5.50 3.29
C LEU A 53 -5.65 -4.63 2.83
N ILE A 54 -4.56 -5.25 2.38
CA ILE A 54 -3.43 -4.56 1.76
C ILE A 54 -3.42 -4.88 0.27
N GLN A 55 -3.24 -3.85 -0.56
CA GLN A 55 -3.15 -4.00 -2.02
C GLN A 55 -1.93 -3.27 -2.58
N PRO A 56 -1.23 -3.85 -3.57
CA PRO A 56 -0.19 -3.12 -4.29
C PRO A 56 -0.82 -2.01 -5.12
N LEU A 57 -0.23 -0.81 -5.06
CA LEU A 57 -0.60 0.36 -5.85
C LEU A 57 0.56 0.76 -6.75
N SER A 58 0.40 0.57 -8.06
CA SER A 58 1.34 1.10 -9.05
C SER A 58 1.08 2.58 -9.24
N ARG A 59 2.03 3.42 -8.82
CA ARG A 59 1.88 4.87 -8.86
C ARG A 59 2.00 5.39 -10.27
N SER A 60 1.07 6.25 -10.66
CA SER A 60 1.18 7.03 -11.90
C SER A 60 2.10 8.24 -11.65
N PRO A 61 3.03 8.55 -12.57
CA PRO A 61 3.84 9.76 -12.44
C PRO A 61 2.94 11.00 -12.41
N PRO A 62 3.31 12.05 -11.63
CA PRO A 62 2.52 13.28 -11.57
C PRO A 62 2.53 13.96 -12.94
N THR A 63 1.39 14.11 -13.56
CA THR A 63 1.21 14.59 -14.94
C THR A 63 1.66 16.05 -15.14
N ASN A 64 1.83 16.83 -14.06
CA ASN A 64 1.99 18.30 -14.12
C ASN A 64 3.35 18.82 -13.63
N SER A 65 4.33 17.99 -13.33
CA SER A 65 5.60 18.41 -12.75
C SER A 65 6.86 18.00 -13.52
N LEU A 66 6.70 17.34 -14.66
CA LEU A 66 7.84 16.87 -15.42
C LEU A 66 8.36 18.01 -16.33
N SER A 67 9.56 18.49 -16.04
CA SER A 67 10.30 19.29 -17.03
C SER A 67 10.66 18.41 -18.23
N PRO A 68 10.80 18.97 -19.46
CA PRO A 68 11.17 18.20 -20.64
C PRO A 68 12.43 17.35 -20.46
N ALA A 69 13.35 17.76 -19.59
CA ALA A 69 14.57 17.02 -19.27
C ALA A 69 14.33 15.76 -18.42
N GLN A 70 13.26 15.71 -17.64
CA GLN A 70 12.89 14.56 -16.80
C GLN A 70 12.12 13.48 -17.56
N ILE A 71 11.54 13.85 -18.72
CA ILE A 71 10.83 12.91 -19.59
C ILE A 71 11.81 11.92 -20.26
N PHE A 72 13.08 12.28 -20.36
CA PHE A 72 14.12 11.47 -20.99
C PHE A 72 14.95 10.63 -19.99
N SER A 73 14.68 10.71 -18.68
CA SER A 73 15.35 9.87 -17.70
C SER A 73 14.67 8.50 -17.64
N SER A 74 15.44 7.44 -17.79
CA SER A 74 15.01 6.03 -17.76
C SER A 74 14.32 5.59 -16.47
N GLU A 75 14.36 6.40 -15.42
CA GLU A 75 13.68 6.17 -14.14
C GLU A 75 12.15 6.33 -14.21
N LEU A 76 11.63 6.94 -15.27
CA LEU A 76 10.18 7.12 -15.52
C LEU A 76 9.53 5.91 -16.19
N GLU A 77 10.31 4.97 -16.71
CA GLU A 77 9.78 3.80 -17.43
C GLU A 77 9.26 2.70 -16.48
N ASN A 78 9.63 2.72 -15.20
CA ASN A 78 9.13 1.77 -14.20
C ASN A 78 8.35 2.51 -13.11
N PRO A 79 7.01 2.54 -13.21
CA PRO A 79 6.19 3.09 -12.13
C PRO A 79 6.47 2.32 -10.85
N SER A 80 6.90 3.00 -9.79
CA SER A 80 7.14 2.36 -8.50
C SER A 80 5.82 1.93 -7.88
N THR A 81 5.76 0.68 -7.47
CA THR A 81 4.62 0.11 -6.76
C THR A 81 4.88 0.19 -5.26
N ILE A 82 3.88 0.58 -4.49
CA ILE A 82 3.90 0.61 -3.02
C ILE A 82 2.73 -0.21 -2.49
N LEU A 83 2.72 -0.47 -1.19
CA LEU A 83 1.63 -1.16 -0.52
C LEU A 83 0.63 -0.14 0.05
N LEU A 84 -0.66 -0.36 -0.22
CA LEU A 84 -1.75 0.46 0.28
C LEU A 84 -2.62 -0.37 1.23
N ASN A 85 -2.69 0.02 2.50
CA ASN A 85 -3.65 -0.53 3.46
C ASN A 85 -5.01 0.14 3.25
N ARG A 86 -5.99 -0.64 2.81
CA ARG A 86 -7.37 -0.19 2.55
C ARG A 86 -8.24 -0.20 3.81
N GLY A 87 -7.67 -0.69 4.91
CA GLY A 87 -8.39 -0.82 6.17
C GLY A 87 -9.03 -2.18 6.36
N PHE A 88 -9.96 -2.22 7.32
CA PHE A 88 -10.63 -3.44 7.76
C PHE A 88 -11.69 -3.93 6.77
N ILE A 89 -11.74 -5.24 6.60
CA ILE A 89 -12.85 -5.93 5.92
C ILE A 89 -13.36 -7.09 6.77
N PRO A 90 -14.69 -7.31 6.84
CA PRO A 90 -15.27 -8.38 7.66
C PRO A 90 -14.96 -9.77 7.09
N ASN A 91 -15.02 -10.79 7.95
CA ASN A 91 -14.73 -12.18 7.61
C ASN A 91 -15.45 -12.71 6.35
N PRO A 92 -16.76 -12.46 6.12
CA PRO A 92 -17.42 -12.94 4.92
C PRO A 92 -16.81 -12.44 3.63
N GLN A 93 -16.45 -11.15 3.59
CA GLN A 93 -15.80 -10.54 2.43
C GLN A 93 -14.37 -11.08 2.25
N ALA A 94 -13.60 -11.20 3.32
CA ALA A 94 -12.27 -11.79 3.26
C ALA A 94 -12.29 -13.24 2.76
N ALA A 95 -13.28 -14.03 3.19
CA ALA A 95 -13.46 -15.39 2.72
C ALA A 95 -13.82 -15.46 1.23
N SER A 96 -14.69 -14.58 0.75
CA SER A 96 -15.04 -14.46 -0.68
C SER A 96 -13.82 -14.13 -1.54
N ILE A 97 -13.00 -13.17 -1.10
CA ILE A 97 -11.76 -12.78 -1.80
C ILE A 97 -10.77 -13.95 -1.86
N ARG A 98 -10.56 -14.66 -0.73
CA ARG A 98 -9.66 -15.83 -0.68
C ARG A 98 -10.12 -16.98 -1.56
N ALA A 99 -11.43 -17.21 -1.63
CA ALA A 99 -12.03 -18.24 -2.47
C ALA A 99 -12.05 -17.85 -3.97
N GLY A 100 -11.70 -16.61 -4.30
CA GLY A 100 -11.78 -16.10 -5.68
C GLY A 100 -13.20 -15.89 -6.19
N HIS A 101 -14.20 -15.88 -5.29
CA HIS A 101 -15.60 -15.64 -5.65
C HIS A 101 -15.86 -14.15 -5.91
N GLU A 102 -15.12 -13.29 -5.22
CA GLU A 102 -15.22 -11.84 -5.35
C GLU A 102 -13.83 -11.25 -5.58
N PRO A 103 -13.62 -10.41 -6.60
CA PRO A 103 -12.36 -9.73 -6.78
C PRO A 103 -12.14 -8.74 -5.64
N PRO A 104 -10.88 -8.52 -5.23
CA PRO A 104 -10.58 -7.43 -4.32
C PRO A 104 -11.04 -6.09 -4.90
N PRO A 105 -11.47 -5.13 -4.07
CA PRO A 105 -12.01 -3.87 -4.55
C PRO A 105 -10.99 -3.10 -5.40
N ASN A 106 -11.49 -2.49 -6.49
CA ASN A 106 -10.77 -1.62 -7.41
C ASN A 106 -9.55 -2.24 -8.13
N VAL A 107 -9.37 -3.55 -8.13
CA VAL A 107 -8.28 -4.19 -8.88
C VAL A 107 -8.37 -3.84 -10.37
N GLY A 108 -7.26 -3.33 -10.90
CA GLY A 108 -7.18 -2.88 -12.29
C GLY A 108 -7.66 -1.44 -12.53
N GLU A 109 -8.25 -0.78 -11.53
CA GLU A 109 -8.73 0.60 -11.61
C GLU A 109 -7.65 1.60 -11.18
N GLU A 110 -7.67 2.79 -11.79
CA GLU A 110 -6.89 3.93 -11.33
C GLU A 110 -7.68 4.67 -10.26
N ILE A 111 -7.06 4.86 -9.09
CA ILE A 111 -7.67 5.53 -7.96
C ILE A 111 -6.80 6.70 -7.46
N VAL A 112 -7.45 7.64 -6.78
CA VAL A 112 -6.78 8.69 -6.01
C VAL A 112 -7.11 8.46 -4.54
N VAL A 113 -6.07 8.28 -3.75
CA VAL A 113 -6.17 7.95 -2.33
C VAL A 113 -5.36 8.93 -1.50
N GLU A 114 -5.96 9.39 -0.41
CA GLU A 114 -5.27 10.10 0.66
C GLU A 114 -4.95 9.12 1.79
N GLY A 115 -3.76 9.21 2.37
CA GLY A 115 -3.34 8.32 3.44
C GLY A 115 -2.21 8.88 4.28
N TYR A 116 -1.77 8.08 5.24
CA TYR A 116 -0.58 8.34 6.04
C TYR A 116 0.49 7.29 5.81
N LEU A 117 1.75 7.69 5.80
CA LEU A 117 2.85 6.73 5.86
C LEU A 117 2.74 5.92 7.16
N SER A 118 2.60 4.61 7.01
CA SER A 118 2.42 3.70 8.13
C SER A 118 3.69 3.61 8.97
N LYS A 119 3.52 3.59 10.29
CA LYS A 119 4.62 3.27 11.19
C LYS A 119 4.95 1.78 11.06
N LEU A 120 6.19 1.47 10.75
CA LEU A 120 6.66 0.09 10.73
C LEU A 120 6.85 -0.38 12.18
N ILE A 121 6.06 -1.37 12.57
CA ILE A 121 6.14 -2.03 13.88
C ILE A 121 6.63 -3.44 13.62
N GLY A 122 7.65 -3.87 14.35
CA GLY A 122 8.15 -5.24 14.25
C GLY A 122 7.12 -6.30 14.67
N GLN A 123 7.47 -7.56 14.51
CA GLN A 123 6.61 -8.72 14.76
C GLN A 123 5.97 -8.73 16.17
N GLY A 124 6.68 -8.27 17.19
CA GLY A 124 6.23 -8.33 18.57
C GLY A 124 5.92 -9.76 19.01
N TRP A 125 4.71 -9.98 19.54
CA TRP A 125 4.19 -11.29 19.97
C TRP A 125 3.35 -11.98 18.89
N SER A 126 3.25 -11.44 17.67
CA SER A 126 2.49 -12.05 16.59
C SER A 126 3.15 -13.33 16.10
N PRO A 127 2.37 -14.33 15.64
CA PRO A 127 2.92 -15.48 14.94
C PRO A 127 3.76 -15.07 13.71
N GLU A 128 4.62 -15.96 13.25
CA GLU A 128 5.37 -15.74 12.03
C GLU A 128 4.44 -15.75 10.81
N ASN A 129 4.67 -14.83 9.89
CA ASN A 129 3.95 -14.81 8.62
C ASN A 129 4.32 -16.02 7.75
N MET A 130 3.32 -16.63 7.13
CA MET A 130 3.48 -17.75 6.20
C MET A 130 2.85 -17.40 4.84
N PRO A 131 3.55 -16.62 4.00
CA PRO A 131 3.04 -16.15 2.71
C PRO A 131 2.62 -17.29 1.78
N GLU A 132 3.36 -18.41 1.80
CA GLU A 132 3.10 -19.61 1.00
C GLU A 132 1.75 -20.26 1.33
N LYS A 133 1.20 -19.98 2.52
CA LYS A 133 -0.15 -20.40 2.95
C LYS A 133 -1.17 -19.27 2.86
N GLY A 134 -0.75 -18.06 2.44
CA GLY A 134 -1.57 -16.86 2.45
C GLY A 134 -1.87 -16.33 3.85
N GLU A 135 -1.08 -16.71 4.87
CA GLU A 135 -1.27 -16.34 6.27
C GLU A 135 -0.35 -15.18 6.67
N TRP A 136 -0.97 -14.05 7.00
CA TRP A 136 -0.29 -12.84 7.43
C TRP A 136 -0.86 -12.38 8.77
N PHE A 137 0.00 -12.28 9.79
CA PHE A 137 -0.40 -11.94 11.15
C PHE A 137 0.04 -10.53 11.56
N TRP A 138 1.07 -10.00 10.91
CA TRP A 138 1.58 -8.66 11.17
C TRP A 138 2.12 -8.00 9.89
N LYS A 139 2.29 -6.66 9.94
CA LYS A 139 2.70 -5.83 8.79
C LYS A 139 4.22 -5.93 8.54
N ASP A 140 4.67 -7.04 8.00
CA ASP A 140 6.05 -7.23 7.49
C ASP A 140 6.15 -6.63 6.09
N VAL A 141 6.40 -5.34 6.04
CA VAL A 141 6.31 -4.56 4.79
C VAL A 141 7.34 -5.02 3.77
N GLN A 142 8.54 -5.43 4.20
CA GLN A 142 9.56 -5.97 3.31
C GLN A 142 9.09 -7.28 2.67
N ARG A 143 8.65 -8.23 3.49
CA ARG A 143 8.20 -9.55 3.02
C ARG A 143 6.93 -9.44 2.17
N MET A 144 6.05 -8.49 2.47
CA MET A 144 4.87 -8.19 1.66
C MET A 144 5.23 -7.61 0.29
N ALA A 145 6.22 -6.70 0.24
CA ALA A 145 6.72 -6.16 -1.02
C ALA A 145 7.35 -7.27 -1.88
N ASP A 146 8.19 -8.12 -1.28
CA ASP A 146 8.80 -9.27 -1.96
C ASP A 146 7.74 -10.24 -2.50
N TRP A 147 6.67 -10.50 -1.73
CA TRP A 147 5.54 -11.32 -2.15
C TRP A 147 4.80 -10.74 -3.37
N CYS A 148 4.69 -9.42 -3.46
CA CYS A 148 4.06 -8.72 -4.59
C CYS A 148 4.97 -8.62 -5.83
N GLY A 149 6.19 -9.13 -5.76
CA GLY A 149 7.13 -9.16 -6.88
C GLY A 149 8.47 -8.47 -6.61
N GLY A 150 8.61 -7.84 -5.45
CA GLY A 150 9.87 -7.28 -4.97
C GLY A 150 10.46 -6.21 -5.89
N GLU A 151 11.77 -6.05 -5.76
CA GLU A 151 12.55 -5.06 -6.52
C GLU A 151 12.48 -5.31 -8.03
N GLU A 152 12.41 -6.57 -8.46
CA GLU A 152 12.31 -6.95 -9.88
C GLU A 152 11.08 -6.38 -10.58
N ARG A 153 9.99 -6.17 -9.83
CA ARG A 153 8.74 -5.55 -10.32
C ARG A 153 8.57 -4.12 -9.84
N GLY A 154 9.62 -3.50 -9.31
CA GLY A 154 9.60 -2.13 -8.80
C GLY A 154 8.71 -1.95 -7.57
N VAL A 155 8.47 -3.03 -6.78
CA VAL A 155 7.69 -2.96 -5.55
C VAL A 155 8.60 -2.51 -4.41
N GLN A 156 8.29 -1.36 -3.85
CA GLN A 156 9.02 -0.78 -2.72
C GLN A 156 8.40 -1.20 -1.39
N PRO A 157 9.20 -1.45 -0.33
CA PRO A 157 8.70 -1.76 1.00
C PRO A 157 8.20 -0.50 1.73
N VAL A 158 7.18 0.12 1.15
CA VAL A 158 6.51 1.31 1.67
C VAL A 158 5.03 0.98 1.84
N LEU A 159 4.50 1.22 3.04
CA LEU A 159 3.10 1.03 3.36
C LEU A 159 2.43 2.38 3.66
N VAL A 160 1.29 2.61 3.03
CA VAL A 160 0.44 3.77 3.29
C VAL A 160 -0.90 3.28 3.83
N ASP A 161 -1.32 3.81 4.97
CA ASP A 161 -2.64 3.56 5.53
C ASP A 161 -3.62 4.58 4.91
N ALA A 162 -4.59 4.09 4.12
CA ALA A 162 -5.61 4.93 3.49
C ALA A 162 -6.51 5.59 4.53
N ILE A 163 -6.90 6.85 4.27
CA ILE A 163 -7.90 7.55 5.07
C ILE A 163 -9.24 7.36 4.37
N ASP A 164 -10.18 6.67 5.03
CA ASP A 164 -11.56 6.63 4.59
C ASP A 164 -12.20 8.00 4.76
N ARG A 165 -12.57 8.63 3.64
CA ARG A 165 -13.35 9.87 3.67
C ARG A 165 -14.83 9.65 3.98
N GLU A 166 -15.30 8.40 4.03
CA GLU A 166 -16.73 8.09 4.25
C GLU A 166 -17.15 8.15 5.72
N SER A 167 -16.23 8.13 6.69
CA SER A 167 -16.57 8.25 8.13
C SER A 167 -16.67 9.69 8.66
N GLY A 168 -16.61 10.70 7.81
CA GLY A 168 -16.65 12.13 8.17
C GLY A 168 -17.98 12.83 7.88
N GLY A 169 -19.08 12.11 7.73
CA GLY A 169 -20.38 12.68 7.41
C GLY A 169 -21.47 12.32 8.41
N ARG A 170 -21.45 12.93 9.61
CA ARG A 170 -22.66 13.29 10.39
C ARG A 170 -22.31 14.38 11.38
#